data_101fce7c278fcbad0479206c7846f04b
#
_entry.id   101fce7c278fcbad0479206c7846f04b
#
_cell.length_a   1.000
_cell.length_b   1.000
_cell.length_c   1.000
_cell.angle_alpha   90.00
_cell.angle_beta   90.00
_cell.angle_gamma   90.00
#
_symmetry.space_group_name_H-M   'P 1'
#
loop_
_entity.id
_entity.type
_entity.pdbx_description
1 polymer ?
#
loop_
_entity_poly.entity_id
_entity_poly.type
_entity_poly.pdbx_seq_one_letter_code
_entity_poly.pdbx_strand_id
1 'polypeptide(L)'
;MINIVTTTQQALYNNHYLKRYFSYFDIPNNMYQGSLTVEKRDDNEYYVEFRNVSFKYPNTEAYALRNVNLKFKIGEKLAIVGMNGSGKTTFIKLLCRLYDPTEGEILLNGVNIQKYDYDEYMSVFSVVFQDFSLFSFKIGEVVASSKTFDENKVRECLQKANFGDRLHEMPEGVHTYLYKGYDQSGIEISGGEAQKIALARALYKDSPFILLDEPTAALDPISEYEVYSNFNAISGDKTTVYISHRLASCRFCNKIVVFDDGKIVQHGSHEELLSDVNGKYHELWNAQAQYYTT
;
A
#
# COMPACT_ATOMS: atom_id res chain seq x y z
N MET A 1 -55.00 3.07 -17.38
CA MET A 1 -54.22 2.03 -18.06
C MET A 1 -52.75 2.45 -18.28
N ILE A 2 -52.45 3.63 -18.80
CA ILE A 2 -51.07 4.08 -19.06
C ILE A 2 -50.21 4.04 -17.79
N ASN A 3 -50.69 4.49 -16.63
CA ASN A 3 -49.91 4.51 -15.38
C ASN A 3 -49.53 3.09 -14.87
N ILE A 4 -50.38 2.07 -15.08
CA ILE A 4 -50.06 0.69 -14.66
C ILE A 4 -48.94 0.11 -15.51
N VAL A 5 -48.98 0.38 -16.84
CA VAL A 5 -47.95 -0.09 -17.78
C VAL A 5 -46.59 0.53 -17.45
N THR A 6 -46.55 1.86 -17.24
CA THR A 6 -45.33 2.57 -16.90
C THR A 6 -44.74 2.11 -15.54
N THR A 7 -45.62 1.95 -14.54
CA THR A 7 -45.18 1.47 -13.22
C THR A 7 -44.65 0.05 -13.29
N THR A 8 -45.28 -0.83 -14.07
CA THR A 8 -44.81 -2.22 -14.25
C THR A 8 -43.46 -2.25 -14.98
N GLN A 9 -43.29 -1.43 -16.02
CA GLN A 9 -42.00 -1.30 -16.73
C GLN A 9 -40.89 -0.80 -15.79
N GLN A 10 -41.19 0.20 -14.98
CA GLN A 10 -40.23 0.73 -14.00
C GLN A 10 -39.86 -0.34 -12.95
N ALA A 11 -40.83 -1.11 -12.48
CA ALA A 11 -40.58 -2.20 -11.53
C ALA A 11 -39.70 -3.31 -12.16
N LEU A 12 -39.94 -3.69 -13.41
CA LEU A 12 -39.11 -4.66 -14.11
C LEU A 12 -37.69 -4.14 -14.34
N TYR A 13 -37.56 -2.87 -14.72
CA TYR A 13 -36.27 -2.21 -14.87
C TYR A 13 -35.47 -2.20 -13.54
N ASN A 14 -36.11 -1.75 -12.45
CA ASN A 14 -35.49 -1.74 -11.14
C ASN A 14 -35.10 -3.15 -10.67
N ASN A 15 -35.93 -4.16 -10.95
CA ASN A 15 -35.64 -5.55 -10.60
C ASN A 15 -34.38 -6.07 -11.32
N HIS A 16 -34.12 -5.62 -12.56
CA HIS A 16 -32.90 -5.97 -13.29
C HIS A 16 -31.63 -5.43 -12.59
N TYR A 17 -31.69 -4.19 -12.09
CA TYR A 17 -30.56 -3.62 -11.31
C TYR A 17 -30.41 -4.30 -9.95
N LEU A 18 -31.51 -4.59 -9.28
CA LEU A 18 -31.46 -5.33 -8.00
C LEU A 18 -30.85 -6.71 -8.17
N LYS A 19 -31.19 -7.43 -9.26
CA LYS A 19 -30.55 -8.72 -9.55
C LYS A 19 -29.04 -8.60 -9.74
N ARG A 20 -28.57 -7.58 -10.47
CA ARG A 20 -27.12 -7.31 -10.63
C ARG A 20 -26.47 -6.94 -9.30
N TYR A 21 -27.14 -6.13 -8.50
CA TYR A 21 -26.66 -5.74 -7.17
C TYR A 21 -26.52 -6.97 -6.26
N PHE A 22 -27.54 -7.82 -6.18
CA PHE A 22 -27.49 -9.01 -5.35
C PHE A 22 -26.50 -10.06 -5.89
N SER A 23 -26.38 -10.24 -7.21
CA SER A 23 -25.40 -11.17 -7.78
C SER A 23 -23.94 -10.81 -7.41
N TYR A 24 -23.67 -9.56 -7.04
CA TYR A 24 -22.36 -9.18 -6.50
C TYR A 24 -22.07 -9.85 -5.15
N PHE A 25 -23.07 -9.98 -4.30
CA PHE A 25 -22.93 -10.67 -3.00
C PHE A 25 -22.90 -12.19 -3.12
N ASP A 26 -23.35 -12.72 -4.25
CA ASP A 26 -23.31 -14.16 -4.55
C ASP A 26 -21.94 -14.60 -5.12
N ILE A 27 -21.00 -13.66 -5.34
CA ILE A 27 -19.65 -13.98 -5.80
C ILE A 27 -18.95 -14.79 -4.71
N PRO A 28 -18.59 -16.07 -4.96
CA PRO A 28 -17.98 -16.90 -3.94
C PRO A 28 -16.60 -16.36 -3.57
N ASN A 29 -16.31 -16.29 -2.29
CA ASN A 29 -14.95 -16.09 -1.82
C ASN A 29 -14.18 -17.41 -1.93
N ASN A 30 -13.39 -17.55 -2.98
CA ASN A 30 -12.60 -18.76 -3.24
C ASN A 30 -11.26 -18.76 -2.49
N MET A 31 -10.93 -17.70 -1.75
CA MET A 31 -9.73 -17.68 -0.90
C MET A 31 -9.93 -18.58 0.30
N TYR A 32 -8.97 -19.47 0.53
CA TYR A 32 -8.95 -20.28 1.74
C TYR A 32 -8.85 -19.36 2.98
N GLN A 33 -9.79 -19.52 3.88
CA GLN A 33 -9.80 -18.80 5.16
C GLN A 33 -9.11 -19.68 6.19
N GLY A 34 -7.93 -19.27 6.65
CA GLY A 34 -7.22 -19.92 7.74
C GLY A 34 -7.93 -19.67 9.07
N SER A 35 -7.49 -20.37 10.09
CA SER A 35 -8.04 -20.28 11.45
C SER A 35 -7.01 -20.00 12.53
N LEU A 36 -5.74 -19.88 12.16
CA LEU A 36 -4.69 -19.57 13.12
C LEU A 36 -4.68 -18.08 13.44
N THR A 37 -4.62 -17.76 14.72
CA THR A 37 -4.41 -16.40 15.20
C THR A 37 -2.98 -15.95 14.91
N VAL A 38 -2.80 -14.68 14.60
CA VAL A 38 -1.47 -14.08 14.51
C VAL A 38 -0.99 -13.82 15.94
N GLU A 39 0.06 -14.50 16.35
CA GLU A 39 0.66 -14.30 17.66
C GLU A 39 1.13 -12.84 17.78
N LYS A 40 0.53 -12.09 18.70
CA LYS A 40 1.01 -10.75 19.05
C LYS A 40 2.24 -10.91 19.94
N ARG A 41 3.41 -10.71 19.35
CA ARG A 41 4.69 -10.78 20.06
C ARG A 41 5.03 -9.41 20.63
N ASP A 42 5.29 -9.36 21.92
CA ASP A 42 5.70 -8.13 22.62
C ASP A 42 7.06 -7.60 22.12
N ASP A 43 7.88 -8.50 21.57
CA ASP A 43 9.20 -8.19 21.01
C ASP A 43 9.13 -7.68 19.56
N ASN A 44 7.94 -7.66 18.96
CA ASN A 44 7.73 -7.35 17.54
C ASN A 44 8.64 -8.13 16.58
N GLU A 45 9.23 -9.26 17.01
CA GLU A 45 10.11 -10.09 16.19
C GLU A 45 9.32 -10.94 15.18
N TYR A 46 8.77 -10.30 14.17
CA TYR A 46 8.19 -11.01 13.03
C TYR A 46 9.22 -11.09 11.90
N TYR A 47 9.21 -12.18 11.16
CA TYR A 47 9.89 -12.24 9.87
C TYR A 47 8.95 -12.80 8.80
N VAL A 48 9.13 -12.26 7.60
CA VAL A 48 8.44 -12.74 6.40
C VAL A 48 9.45 -13.45 5.51
N GLU A 49 9.04 -14.56 4.95
CA GLU A 49 9.86 -15.34 4.03
C GLU A 49 9.07 -15.77 2.79
N PHE A 50 9.55 -15.41 1.63
CA PHE A 50 9.11 -15.91 0.33
C PHE A 50 10.00 -17.09 -0.04
N ARG A 51 9.41 -18.27 -0.30
CA ARG A 51 10.13 -19.50 -0.72
C ARG A 51 9.68 -19.93 -2.09
N ASN A 52 10.55 -19.79 -3.08
CA ASN A 52 10.33 -20.19 -4.47
C ASN A 52 9.00 -19.69 -5.04
N VAL A 53 8.61 -18.47 -4.68
CA VAL A 53 7.31 -17.90 -5.04
C VAL A 53 7.27 -17.53 -6.50
N SER A 54 6.34 -18.16 -7.24
CA SER A 54 5.96 -17.76 -8.59
C SER A 54 4.47 -17.43 -8.64
N PHE A 55 4.11 -16.45 -9.48
CA PHE A 55 2.73 -16.00 -9.56
C PHE A 55 2.34 -15.56 -10.97
N LYS A 56 1.14 -15.96 -11.36
CA LYS A 56 0.42 -15.49 -12.55
C LYS A 56 -0.90 -14.84 -12.13
N TYR A 57 -1.24 -13.73 -12.73
CA TYR A 57 -2.59 -13.18 -12.54
C TYR A 57 -3.65 -14.09 -13.16
N PRO A 58 -4.89 -14.11 -12.61
CA PRO A 58 -5.99 -14.83 -13.22
C PRO A 58 -6.15 -14.48 -14.71
N ASN A 59 -6.41 -15.49 -15.52
CA ASN A 59 -6.58 -15.37 -16.97
C ASN A 59 -5.35 -14.88 -17.75
N THR A 60 -4.14 -15.01 -17.18
CA THR A 60 -2.87 -14.73 -17.88
C THR A 60 -1.97 -15.95 -17.90
N GLU A 61 -1.21 -16.11 -18.99
CA GLU A 61 -0.20 -17.17 -19.11
C GLU A 61 1.19 -16.70 -18.61
N ALA A 62 1.42 -15.40 -18.61
CA ALA A 62 2.70 -14.82 -18.22
C ALA A 62 2.86 -14.79 -16.69
N TYR A 63 4.03 -15.19 -16.21
CA TYR A 63 4.41 -15.02 -14.81
C TYR A 63 4.72 -13.55 -14.52
N ALA A 64 4.05 -13.01 -13.51
CA ALA A 64 4.36 -11.70 -12.94
C ALA A 64 5.51 -11.77 -11.91
N LEU A 65 5.64 -12.91 -11.22
CA LEU A 65 6.80 -13.25 -10.38
C LEU A 65 7.28 -14.66 -10.70
N ARG A 66 8.62 -14.87 -10.61
CA ARG A 66 9.27 -16.12 -10.96
C ARG A 66 10.32 -16.48 -9.91
N ASN A 67 10.07 -17.56 -9.17
CA ASN A 67 11.01 -18.14 -8.21
C ASN A 67 11.61 -17.10 -7.24
N VAL A 68 10.76 -16.25 -6.68
CA VAL A 68 11.17 -15.20 -5.74
C VAL A 68 11.51 -15.85 -4.39
N ASN A 69 12.72 -15.57 -3.91
CA ASN A 69 13.22 -15.97 -2.60
C ASN A 69 13.69 -14.73 -1.86
N LEU A 70 13.06 -14.41 -0.73
CA LEU A 70 13.41 -13.25 0.08
C LEU A 70 13.01 -13.48 1.53
N LYS A 71 13.90 -13.14 2.45
CA LYS A 71 13.62 -13.12 3.89
C LYS A 71 13.99 -11.77 4.46
N PHE A 72 13.09 -11.19 5.26
CA PHE A 72 13.31 -9.94 5.97
C PHE A 72 12.59 -9.94 7.33
N LYS A 73 13.13 -9.18 8.27
CA LYS A 73 12.62 -9.07 9.64
C LYS A 73 11.85 -7.77 9.84
N ILE A 74 11.03 -7.72 10.88
CA ILE A 74 10.50 -6.46 11.44
C ILE A 74 11.68 -5.57 11.89
N GLY A 75 11.44 -4.25 11.78
CA GLY A 75 12.44 -3.22 12.03
C GLY A 75 13.35 -2.93 10.84
N GLU A 76 13.37 -3.80 9.80
CA GLU A 76 14.09 -3.52 8.58
C GLU A 76 13.33 -2.52 7.69
N LYS A 77 14.05 -1.56 7.13
CA LYS A 77 13.57 -0.67 6.06
C LYS A 77 14.02 -1.24 4.73
N LEU A 78 13.07 -1.84 4.02
CA LEU A 78 13.29 -2.52 2.75
C LEU A 78 12.81 -1.64 1.60
N ALA A 79 13.72 -1.27 0.70
CA ALA A 79 13.35 -0.66 -0.58
C ALA A 79 13.22 -1.73 -1.67
N ILE A 80 12.17 -1.64 -2.47
CA ILE A 80 11.97 -2.48 -3.65
C ILE A 80 12.07 -1.60 -4.88
N VAL A 81 13.03 -1.89 -5.75
CA VAL A 81 13.31 -1.09 -6.94
C VAL A 81 13.31 -1.95 -8.20
N GLY A 82 13.21 -1.31 -9.35
CA GLY A 82 13.22 -1.97 -10.67
C GLY A 82 12.37 -1.22 -11.68
N MET A 83 12.44 -1.61 -12.94
CA MET A 83 11.67 -1.02 -14.02
C MET A 83 10.16 -1.25 -13.85
N ASN A 84 9.33 -0.46 -14.58
CA ASN A 84 7.89 -0.70 -14.64
C ASN A 84 7.61 -2.11 -15.16
N GLY A 85 6.65 -2.80 -14.53
CA GLY A 85 6.30 -4.18 -14.88
C GLY A 85 7.26 -5.25 -14.34
N SER A 86 8.30 -4.91 -13.56
CA SER A 86 9.25 -5.88 -13.01
C SER A 86 8.70 -6.77 -11.89
N GLY A 87 7.46 -6.54 -11.41
CA GLY A 87 6.80 -7.37 -10.39
C GLY A 87 6.71 -6.75 -9.00
N LYS A 88 7.17 -5.52 -8.78
CA LYS A 88 7.22 -4.85 -7.46
C LYS A 88 5.85 -4.77 -6.76
N THR A 89 4.84 -4.19 -7.42
CA THR A 89 3.46 -4.11 -6.89
C THR A 89 2.85 -5.49 -6.69
N THR A 90 3.18 -6.45 -7.57
CA THR A 90 2.73 -7.84 -7.43
C THR A 90 3.29 -8.48 -6.15
N PHE A 91 4.57 -8.21 -5.83
CA PHE A 91 5.17 -8.67 -4.58
C PHE A 91 4.40 -8.16 -3.34
N ILE A 92 4.06 -6.86 -3.30
CA ILE A 92 3.25 -6.31 -2.18
C ILE A 92 1.85 -6.94 -2.15
N LYS A 93 1.20 -7.12 -3.30
CA LYS A 93 -0.13 -7.74 -3.38
C LYS A 93 -0.13 -9.17 -2.83
N LEU A 94 0.91 -9.95 -3.09
CA LEU A 94 1.08 -11.29 -2.51
C LEU A 94 1.42 -11.23 -1.03
N LEU A 95 2.28 -10.30 -0.61
CA LEU A 95 2.59 -10.08 0.80
C LEU A 95 1.34 -9.73 1.62
N CYS A 96 0.45 -8.90 1.08
CA CYS A 96 -0.85 -8.60 1.68
C CYS A 96 -1.89 -9.70 1.50
N ARG A 97 -1.54 -10.81 0.85
CA ARG A 97 -2.47 -11.89 0.55
C ARG A 97 -3.73 -11.43 -0.20
N LEU A 98 -3.60 -10.42 -1.10
CA LEU A 98 -4.67 -10.10 -2.06
C LEU A 98 -4.78 -11.16 -3.17
N TYR A 99 -3.74 -11.94 -3.32
CA TYR A 99 -3.65 -13.15 -4.15
C TYR A 99 -2.82 -14.19 -3.42
N ASP A 100 -3.11 -15.46 -3.65
CA ASP A 100 -2.25 -16.55 -3.24
C ASP A 100 -1.21 -16.86 -4.35
N PRO A 101 0.01 -17.29 -4.02
CA PRO A 101 1.02 -17.64 -5.02
C PRO A 101 0.57 -18.84 -5.88
N THR A 102 0.98 -18.87 -7.15
CA THR A 102 0.72 -20.00 -8.03
C THR A 102 1.63 -21.18 -7.66
N GLU A 103 2.87 -20.90 -7.27
CA GLU A 103 3.87 -21.87 -6.83
C GLU A 103 4.65 -21.31 -5.66
N GLY A 104 5.20 -22.18 -4.82
CA GLY A 104 5.95 -21.79 -3.62
C GLY A 104 5.03 -21.40 -2.46
N GLU A 105 5.59 -20.76 -1.46
CA GLU A 105 4.86 -20.37 -0.25
C GLU A 105 5.41 -19.06 0.35
N ILE A 106 4.54 -18.33 1.03
CA ILE A 106 4.89 -17.14 1.81
C ILE A 106 4.65 -17.49 3.27
N LEU A 107 5.64 -17.22 4.11
CA LEU A 107 5.61 -17.56 5.53
C LEU A 107 5.69 -16.29 6.37
N LEU A 108 4.89 -16.23 7.42
CA LEU A 108 5.05 -15.33 8.55
C LEU A 108 5.47 -16.16 9.76
N ASN A 109 6.65 -15.88 10.32
CA ASN A 109 7.24 -16.64 11.44
C ASN A 109 7.32 -18.17 11.19
N GLY A 110 7.61 -18.57 9.94
CA GLY A 110 7.71 -19.98 9.55
C GLY A 110 6.38 -20.68 9.29
N VAL A 111 5.26 -20.00 9.47
CA VAL A 111 3.91 -20.54 9.19
C VAL A 111 3.39 -19.94 7.88
N ASN A 112 2.88 -20.79 6.99
CA ASN A 112 2.29 -20.35 5.73
C ASN A 112 1.14 -19.38 6.00
N ILE A 113 1.17 -18.20 5.34
CA ILE A 113 0.21 -17.11 5.56
C ILE A 113 -1.25 -17.51 5.29
N GLN A 114 -1.47 -18.53 4.47
CA GLN A 114 -2.80 -19.06 4.18
C GLN A 114 -3.46 -19.71 5.40
N LYS A 115 -2.66 -20.17 6.39
CA LYS A 115 -3.18 -20.83 7.60
C LYS A 115 -3.72 -19.84 8.64
N TYR A 116 -3.34 -18.57 8.56
CA TYR A 116 -3.83 -17.55 9.48
C TYR A 116 -5.27 -17.14 9.13
N ASP A 117 -6.01 -16.71 10.15
CA ASP A 117 -7.24 -15.95 9.96
C ASP A 117 -6.93 -14.72 9.09
N TYR A 118 -7.76 -14.49 8.09
CA TYR A 118 -7.47 -13.47 7.07
C TYR A 118 -7.46 -12.05 7.65
N ASP A 119 -8.46 -11.74 8.50
CA ASP A 119 -8.61 -10.41 9.07
C ASP A 119 -7.48 -10.12 10.07
N GLU A 120 -7.09 -11.11 10.86
CA GLU A 120 -5.94 -10.99 11.76
C GLU A 120 -4.63 -10.82 10.99
N TYR A 121 -4.43 -11.59 9.92
CA TYR A 121 -3.26 -11.43 9.07
C TYR A 121 -3.21 -10.03 8.44
N MET A 122 -4.33 -9.55 7.90
CA MET A 122 -4.44 -8.20 7.33
C MET A 122 -4.25 -7.09 8.36
N SER A 123 -4.53 -7.37 9.64
CA SER A 123 -4.35 -6.38 10.71
C SER A 123 -2.88 -6.01 10.94
N VAL A 124 -1.93 -6.89 10.59
CA VAL A 124 -0.49 -6.62 10.77
C VAL A 124 0.10 -5.68 9.73
N PHE A 125 -0.64 -5.34 8.67
CA PHE A 125 -0.18 -4.47 7.60
C PHE A 125 -0.96 -3.16 7.55
N SER A 126 -0.25 -2.05 7.41
CA SER A 126 -0.78 -0.77 6.92
C SER A 126 -0.28 -0.56 5.50
N VAL A 127 -1.19 -0.35 4.54
CA VAL A 127 -0.83 -0.32 3.12
C VAL A 127 -1.30 0.98 2.47
N VAL A 128 -0.43 1.59 1.68
CA VAL A 128 -0.77 2.65 0.74
C VAL A 128 -0.38 2.16 -0.65
N PHE A 129 -1.38 1.85 -1.48
CA PHE A 129 -1.17 1.49 -2.88
C PHE A 129 -1.04 2.74 -3.76
N GLN A 130 -0.42 2.60 -4.92
CA GLN A 130 -0.24 3.67 -5.90
C GLN A 130 -1.59 4.23 -6.40
N ASP A 131 -2.58 3.36 -6.59
CA ASP A 131 -3.92 3.66 -7.07
C ASP A 131 -4.94 3.89 -5.94
N PHE A 132 -4.48 4.36 -4.78
CA PHE A 132 -5.38 4.65 -3.66
C PHE A 132 -6.41 5.71 -4.01
N SER A 133 -7.57 5.62 -3.36
CA SER A 133 -8.63 6.63 -3.44
C SER A 133 -9.06 7.06 -2.05
N LEU A 134 -9.40 8.33 -1.91
CA LEU A 134 -10.01 8.87 -0.70
C LEU A 134 -11.51 9.06 -0.92
N PHE A 135 -12.29 8.74 0.08
CA PHE A 135 -13.74 8.93 0.05
C PHE A 135 -14.12 10.36 0.44
N SER A 136 -15.28 10.82 -0.06
CA SER A 136 -15.87 12.12 0.28
C SER A 136 -16.47 12.12 1.68
N PHE A 137 -15.65 11.82 2.70
CA PHE A 137 -15.99 11.84 4.11
C PHE A 137 -15.17 12.90 4.85
N LYS A 138 -15.38 13.07 6.13
CA LYS A 138 -14.55 13.94 6.98
C LYS A 138 -13.11 13.43 7.03
N ILE A 139 -12.14 14.33 7.04
CA ILE A 139 -10.71 13.98 7.08
C ILE A 139 -10.41 12.98 8.19
N GLY A 140 -10.95 13.22 9.40
CA GLY A 140 -10.77 12.30 10.54
C GLY A 140 -11.33 10.91 10.29
N GLU A 141 -12.51 10.81 9.65
CA GLU A 141 -13.12 9.53 9.28
C GLU A 141 -12.28 8.79 8.22
N VAL A 142 -11.72 9.53 7.25
CA VAL A 142 -10.85 8.96 6.21
C VAL A 142 -9.55 8.44 6.80
N VAL A 143 -8.92 9.19 7.70
CA VAL A 143 -7.66 8.79 8.35
C VAL A 143 -7.90 7.60 9.28
N ALA A 144 -8.95 7.61 10.08
CA ALA A 144 -9.26 6.53 11.01
C ALA A 144 -9.91 5.31 10.33
N SER A 145 -10.41 5.46 9.09
CA SER A 145 -11.26 4.46 8.42
C SER A 145 -12.47 4.06 9.28
N SER A 146 -12.99 5.00 10.08
CA SER A 146 -14.09 4.81 11.02
C SER A 146 -14.85 6.11 11.26
N LYS A 147 -16.16 6.02 11.55
CA LYS A 147 -16.98 7.18 11.94
C LYS A 147 -16.60 7.74 13.33
N THR A 148 -16.08 6.89 14.20
CA THR A 148 -15.58 7.29 15.53
C THR A 148 -14.06 7.22 15.51
N PHE A 149 -13.41 8.30 15.96
CA PHE A 149 -11.97 8.40 15.94
C PHE A 149 -11.43 9.27 17.08
N ASP A 150 -10.17 9.05 17.44
CA ASP A 150 -9.42 9.91 18.33
C ASP A 150 -8.85 11.09 17.54
N GLU A 151 -9.38 12.30 17.81
CA GLU A 151 -8.97 13.52 17.12
C GLU A 151 -7.50 13.86 17.33
N ASN A 152 -6.96 13.62 18.54
CA ASN A 152 -5.56 13.92 18.85
C ASN A 152 -4.64 13.00 18.04
N LYS A 153 -4.96 11.71 18.00
CA LYS A 153 -4.22 10.73 17.20
C LYS A 153 -4.30 11.05 15.70
N VAL A 154 -5.47 11.46 15.19
CA VAL A 154 -5.63 11.89 13.80
C VAL A 154 -4.73 13.10 13.49
N ARG A 155 -4.75 14.13 14.34
CA ARG A 155 -3.91 15.34 14.18
C ARG A 155 -2.42 14.98 14.21
N GLU A 156 -2.02 14.14 15.13
CA GLU A 156 -0.63 13.66 15.23
C GLU A 156 -0.19 12.92 13.95
N CYS A 157 -1.04 12.01 13.43
CA CYS A 157 -0.74 11.28 12.19
C CYS A 157 -0.67 12.21 10.97
N LEU A 158 -1.57 13.19 10.87
CA LEU A 158 -1.55 14.20 9.81
C LEU A 158 -0.30 15.09 9.90
N GLN A 159 0.10 15.49 11.12
CA GLN A 159 1.34 16.24 11.34
C GLN A 159 2.57 15.43 10.90
N LYS A 160 2.66 14.15 11.30
CA LYS A 160 3.73 13.24 10.87
C LYS A 160 3.78 13.06 9.35
N ALA A 161 2.61 13.06 8.70
CA ALA A 161 2.49 12.98 7.25
C ALA A 161 2.73 14.33 6.53
N ASN A 162 3.21 15.35 7.24
CA ASN A 162 3.48 16.70 6.72
C ASN A 162 2.21 17.38 6.13
N PHE A 163 1.07 17.21 6.79
CA PHE A 163 -0.22 17.80 6.44
C PHE A 163 -0.75 18.76 7.51
N GLY A 164 0.00 18.98 8.59
CA GLY A 164 -0.43 19.75 9.75
C GLY A 164 -0.77 21.22 9.43
N ASP A 165 0.10 21.91 8.70
CA ASP A 165 -0.09 23.32 8.33
C ASP A 165 -1.36 23.46 7.47
N ARG A 166 -1.54 22.60 6.50
CA ARG A 166 -2.74 22.59 5.66
C ARG A 166 -4.01 22.31 6.44
N LEU A 167 -3.93 21.42 7.47
CA LEU A 167 -5.06 21.15 8.35
C LEU A 167 -5.51 22.38 9.16
N HIS A 168 -4.57 23.26 9.54
CA HIS A 168 -4.90 24.51 10.25
C HIS A 168 -5.66 25.52 9.38
N GLU A 169 -5.48 25.47 8.07
CA GLU A 169 -6.21 26.31 7.12
C GLU A 169 -7.63 25.82 6.83
N MET A 170 -7.96 24.61 7.25
CA MET A 170 -9.26 24.01 6.96
C MET A 170 -10.35 24.51 7.89
N PRO A 171 -11.58 24.78 7.36
CA PRO A 171 -12.63 25.47 8.12
C PRO A 171 -13.05 24.75 9.40
N GLU A 172 -13.09 23.40 9.36
CA GLU A 172 -13.51 22.57 10.48
C GLU A 172 -12.41 21.58 10.94
N GLY A 173 -11.15 21.84 10.53
CA GLY A 173 -10.01 20.97 10.87
C GLY A 173 -10.24 19.51 10.45
N VAL A 174 -10.15 18.58 11.39
CA VAL A 174 -10.35 17.13 11.12
C VAL A 174 -11.79 16.76 10.75
N HIS A 175 -12.76 17.65 10.98
CA HIS A 175 -14.16 17.48 10.61
C HIS A 175 -14.50 18.03 9.23
N THR A 176 -13.56 18.65 8.54
CA THR A 176 -13.74 19.15 7.17
C THR A 176 -14.00 17.98 6.23
N TYR A 177 -15.04 18.08 5.39
CA TYR A 177 -15.34 17.10 4.37
C TYR A 177 -14.35 17.19 3.20
N LEU A 178 -13.88 16.04 2.72
CA LEU A 178 -13.14 15.93 1.48
C LEU A 178 -14.10 15.87 0.31
N TYR A 179 -13.81 16.65 -0.72
CA TYR A 179 -14.59 16.77 -1.94
C TYR A 179 -16.05 17.23 -1.71
N LYS A 180 -16.68 17.73 -2.77
CA LYS A 180 -18.05 18.25 -2.73
C LYS A 180 -19.12 17.19 -3.05
N GLY A 181 -18.74 15.92 -3.06
CA GLY A 181 -19.66 14.85 -3.42
C GLY A 181 -20.77 14.59 -2.41
N TYR A 182 -20.51 14.80 -1.14
CA TYR A 182 -21.46 14.61 -0.03
C TYR A 182 -21.90 15.91 0.61
N ASP A 183 -20.98 16.86 0.75
CA ASP A 183 -21.22 18.14 1.38
C ASP A 183 -20.69 19.26 0.49
N GLN A 184 -21.51 20.29 0.21
CA GLN A 184 -21.12 21.41 -0.64
C GLN A 184 -20.04 22.31 0.01
N SER A 185 -19.87 22.25 1.33
CA SER A 185 -18.77 22.90 2.05
C SER A 185 -17.46 22.14 1.94
N GLY A 186 -17.48 20.93 1.37
CA GLY A 186 -16.30 20.08 1.18
C GLY A 186 -15.22 20.78 0.36
N ILE A 187 -13.97 20.46 0.68
CA ILE A 187 -12.80 21.04 0.03
C ILE A 187 -12.23 20.10 -1.02
N GLU A 188 -11.73 20.69 -2.10
CA GLU A 188 -10.90 19.97 -3.06
C GLU A 188 -9.46 19.89 -2.55
N ILE A 189 -8.83 18.75 -2.77
CA ILE A 189 -7.43 18.48 -2.40
C ILE A 189 -6.62 18.10 -3.63
N SER A 190 -5.36 18.50 -3.64
CA SER A 190 -4.39 18.09 -4.67
C SER A 190 -4.00 16.61 -4.52
N GLY A 191 -3.40 16.03 -5.57
CA GLY A 191 -2.89 14.65 -5.52
C GLY A 191 -1.83 14.46 -4.42
N GLY A 192 -0.96 15.44 -4.20
CA GLY A 192 0.02 15.41 -3.14
C GLY A 192 -0.60 15.48 -1.74
N GLU A 193 -1.63 16.31 -1.54
CA GLU A 193 -2.40 16.36 -0.29
C GLU A 193 -3.11 15.04 -0.02
N ALA A 194 -3.73 14.44 -1.04
CA ALA A 194 -4.37 13.14 -0.94
C ALA A 194 -3.37 12.05 -0.51
N GLN A 195 -2.15 12.09 -1.04
CA GLN A 195 -1.08 11.18 -0.67
C GLN A 195 -0.66 11.31 0.79
N LYS A 196 -0.52 12.54 1.31
CA LYS A 196 -0.24 12.83 2.72
C LYS A 196 -1.36 12.29 3.64
N ILE A 197 -2.62 12.45 3.25
CA ILE A 197 -3.77 11.89 4.01
C ILE A 197 -3.75 10.35 3.97
N ALA A 198 -3.45 9.73 2.83
CA ALA A 198 -3.32 8.27 2.74
C ALA A 198 -2.17 7.73 3.62
N LEU A 199 -1.06 8.46 3.71
CA LEU A 199 0.04 8.14 4.62
C LEU A 199 -0.40 8.26 6.09
N ALA A 200 -1.09 9.35 6.45
CA ALA A 200 -1.64 9.53 7.79
C ALA A 200 -2.60 8.38 8.19
N ARG A 201 -3.42 7.90 7.25
CA ARG A 201 -4.28 6.71 7.45
C ARG A 201 -3.46 5.46 7.77
N ALA A 202 -2.37 5.23 7.04
CA ALA A 202 -1.49 4.09 7.32
C ALA A 202 -0.83 4.18 8.70
N LEU A 203 -0.46 5.40 9.13
CA LEU A 203 0.10 5.66 10.46
C LEU A 203 -0.93 5.47 11.57
N TYR A 204 -2.18 5.92 11.35
CA TYR A 204 -3.25 5.81 12.33
C TYR A 204 -3.61 4.35 12.67
N LYS A 205 -3.57 3.45 11.66
CA LYS A 205 -3.78 2.01 11.86
C LYS A 205 -2.76 1.39 12.81
N ASP A 206 -1.55 1.93 12.87
CA ASP A 206 -0.49 1.55 13.82
C ASP A 206 -0.03 0.09 13.74
N SER A 207 0.02 -0.45 12.53
CA SER A 207 0.42 -1.84 12.27
C SER A 207 1.94 -2.03 12.35
N PRO A 208 2.42 -3.27 12.66
CA PRO A 208 3.85 -3.60 12.67
C PRO A 208 4.55 -3.42 11.33
N PHE A 209 3.83 -3.65 10.22
CA PHE A 209 4.34 -3.47 8.86
C PHE A 209 3.66 -2.29 8.18
N ILE A 210 4.46 -1.41 7.57
CA ILE A 210 4.00 -0.32 6.71
C ILE A 210 4.47 -0.62 5.29
N LEU A 211 3.53 -0.79 4.37
CA LEU A 211 3.79 -1.07 2.96
C LEU A 211 3.38 0.14 2.13
N LEU A 212 4.32 0.69 1.38
CA LEU A 212 4.12 1.90 0.59
C LEU A 212 4.48 1.62 -0.87
N ASP A 213 3.49 1.68 -1.75
CA ASP A 213 3.68 1.53 -3.19
C ASP A 213 3.71 2.91 -3.84
N GLU A 214 4.90 3.42 -4.13
CA GLU A 214 5.17 4.74 -4.70
C GLU A 214 4.51 5.91 -3.92
N PRO A 215 4.79 6.02 -2.61
CA PRO A 215 4.06 6.94 -1.73
C PRO A 215 4.34 8.43 -1.99
N THR A 216 5.20 8.76 -2.95
CA THR A 216 5.63 10.13 -3.27
C THR A 216 5.46 10.46 -4.76
N ALA A 217 4.78 9.61 -5.53
CA ALA A 217 4.65 9.78 -6.98
C ALA A 217 4.01 11.12 -7.39
N ALA A 218 3.09 11.67 -6.57
CA ALA A 218 2.42 12.94 -6.80
C ALA A 218 3.04 14.14 -6.05
N LEU A 219 4.17 13.94 -5.35
CA LEU A 219 4.86 14.99 -4.61
C LEU A 219 5.94 15.64 -5.46
N ASP A 220 6.14 16.95 -5.23
CA ASP A 220 7.30 17.67 -5.71
C ASP A 220 8.59 17.21 -4.99
N PRO A 221 9.79 17.44 -5.54
CA PRO A 221 11.04 16.94 -4.96
C PRO A 221 11.32 17.41 -3.53
N ILE A 222 10.85 18.61 -3.14
CA ILE A 222 11.06 19.15 -1.79
C ILE A 222 10.15 18.43 -0.81
N SER A 223 8.86 18.35 -1.10
CA SER A 223 7.88 17.61 -0.29
C SER A 223 8.25 16.12 -0.18
N GLU A 224 8.77 15.52 -1.23
CA GLU A 224 9.26 14.16 -1.20
C GLU A 224 10.44 13.98 -0.23
N TYR A 225 11.45 14.87 -0.32
CA TYR A 225 12.59 14.85 0.58
C TYR A 225 12.16 14.99 2.05
N GLU A 226 11.21 15.86 2.34
CA GLU A 226 10.65 16.04 3.69
C GLU A 226 9.97 14.78 4.19
N VAL A 227 9.14 14.13 3.36
CA VAL A 227 8.48 12.86 3.70
C VAL A 227 9.53 11.80 4.03
N TYR A 228 10.58 11.65 3.22
CA TYR A 228 11.62 10.65 3.46
C TYR A 228 12.54 11.02 4.63
N SER A 229 12.86 12.29 4.83
CA SER A 229 13.66 12.74 5.99
C SER A 229 12.92 12.46 7.29
N ASN A 230 11.61 12.65 7.30
CA ASN A 230 10.74 12.32 8.42
C ASN A 230 10.40 10.82 8.50
N PHE A 231 10.72 10.06 7.47
CA PHE A 231 10.34 8.65 7.36
C PHE A 231 10.88 7.80 8.52
N ASN A 232 12.08 8.11 9.01
CA ASN A 232 12.66 7.49 10.20
C ASN A 232 11.85 7.78 11.46
N ALA A 233 11.35 9.01 11.60
CA ALA A 233 10.49 9.41 12.70
C ALA A 233 9.07 8.85 12.56
N ILE A 234 8.61 8.70 11.32
CA ILE A 234 7.30 8.16 10.96
C ILE A 234 7.23 6.65 11.20
N SER A 235 8.25 5.92 10.75
CA SER A 235 8.27 4.46 10.84
C SER A 235 8.65 3.95 12.23
N GLY A 236 9.40 4.73 13.04
CA GLY A 236 9.92 4.25 14.32
C GLY A 236 10.65 2.92 14.15
N ASP A 237 10.32 1.97 15.05
CA ASP A 237 10.85 0.60 15.02
C ASP A 237 10.06 -0.36 14.11
N LYS A 238 9.13 0.17 13.29
CA LYS A 238 8.29 -0.65 12.40
C LYS A 238 9.04 -1.06 11.16
N THR A 239 8.67 -2.23 10.65
CA THR A 239 9.13 -2.65 9.33
C THR A 239 8.47 -1.80 8.27
N THR A 240 9.27 -1.27 7.38
CA THR A 240 8.75 -0.54 6.25
C THR A 240 9.26 -1.16 4.96
N VAL A 241 8.32 -1.57 4.11
CA VAL A 241 8.60 -1.99 2.74
C VAL A 241 8.06 -0.92 1.84
N TYR A 242 8.92 -0.31 1.03
CA TYR A 242 8.45 0.66 0.10
C TYR A 242 9.00 0.44 -1.31
N ILE A 243 8.11 0.65 -2.28
CA ILE A 243 8.48 0.68 -3.69
C ILE A 243 8.77 2.11 -4.06
N SER A 244 9.92 2.33 -4.68
CA SER A 244 10.28 3.64 -5.23
C SER A 244 10.85 3.50 -6.64
N HIS A 245 10.43 4.40 -7.51
CA HIS A 245 11.09 4.64 -8.79
C HIS A 245 12.26 5.63 -8.66
N ARG A 246 12.37 6.36 -7.53
CA ARG A 246 13.43 7.32 -7.27
C ARG A 246 14.47 6.71 -6.34
N LEU A 247 15.59 6.30 -6.93
CA LEU A 247 16.63 5.58 -6.19
C LEU A 247 17.31 6.44 -5.10
N ALA A 248 17.26 7.76 -5.20
CA ALA A 248 17.78 8.66 -4.17
C ALA A 248 17.14 8.40 -2.78
N SER A 249 15.85 8.02 -2.75
CA SER A 249 15.15 7.68 -1.52
C SER A 249 15.57 6.34 -0.91
N CYS A 250 16.17 5.45 -1.72
CA CYS A 250 16.62 4.13 -1.24
C CYS A 250 17.79 4.22 -0.25
N ARG A 251 18.50 5.35 -0.20
CA ARG A 251 19.61 5.61 0.74
C ARG A 251 19.18 5.54 2.22
N PHE A 252 17.90 5.76 2.49
CA PHE A 252 17.35 5.70 3.85
C PHE A 252 16.97 4.28 4.30
N CYS A 253 17.13 3.29 3.40
CA CYS A 253 16.79 1.90 3.68
C CYS A 253 17.99 1.07 4.11
N ASN A 254 17.72 0.11 4.99
CA ASN A 254 18.72 -0.86 5.44
C ASN A 254 19.06 -1.85 4.33
N LYS A 255 18.08 -2.21 3.51
CA LYS A 255 18.20 -3.20 2.46
C LYS A 255 17.43 -2.77 1.20
N ILE A 256 18.03 -2.99 0.06
CA ILE A 256 17.43 -2.76 -1.25
C ILE A 256 17.30 -4.10 -1.96
N VAL A 257 16.16 -4.33 -2.58
CA VAL A 257 15.87 -5.50 -3.42
C VAL A 257 15.57 -5.03 -4.83
N VAL A 258 16.32 -5.52 -5.80
CA VAL A 258 16.18 -5.14 -7.21
C VAL A 258 15.40 -6.20 -7.95
N PHE A 259 14.26 -5.81 -8.50
CA PHE A 259 13.44 -6.64 -9.36
C PHE A 259 13.72 -6.38 -10.83
N ASP A 260 13.83 -7.45 -11.61
CA ASP A 260 13.88 -7.42 -13.07
C ASP A 260 13.18 -8.66 -13.63
N ASP A 261 12.28 -8.48 -14.62
CA ASP A 261 11.48 -9.54 -15.26
C ASP A 261 10.86 -10.55 -14.27
N GLY A 262 10.25 -10.04 -13.20
CA GLY A 262 9.56 -10.86 -12.19
C GLY A 262 10.50 -11.60 -11.23
N LYS A 263 11.80 -11.31 -11.23
CA LYS A 263 12.81 -11.96 -10.38
C LYS A 263 13.54 -10.95 -9.50
N ILE A 264 14.04 -11.41 -8.36
CA ILE A 264 15.04 -10.67 -7.61
C ILE A 264 16.40 -10.95 -8.24
N VAL A 265 17.04 -9.91 -8.79
CA VAL A 265 18.35 -10.03 -9.46
C VAL A 265 19.50 -9.58 -8.57
N GLN A 266 19.25 -8.65 -7.63
CA GLN A 266 20.22 -8.19 -6.65
C GLN A 266 19.54 -7.82 -5.34
N HIS A 267 20.26 -7.90 -4.22
CA HIS A 267 19.85 -7.35 -2.95
C HIS A 267 21.08 -7.00 -2.11
N GLY A 268 21.00 -5.95 -1.31
CA GLY A 268 22.10 -5.47 -0.47
C GLY A 268 21.84 -4.06 0.04
N SER A 269 22.85 -3.44 0.63
CA SER A 269 22.85 -2.01 0.97
C SER A 269 23.04 -1.14 -0.28
N HIS A 270 22.79 0.16 -0.14
CA HIS A 270 23.01 1.12 -1.22
C HIS A 270 24.47 1.08 -1.72
N GLU A 271 25.42 1.09 -0.80
CA GLU A 271 26.85 1.11 -1.09
C GLU A 271 27.31 -0.19 -1.77
N GLU A 272 26.86 -1.33 -1.27
CA GLU A 272 27.17 -2.64 -1.88
C GLU A 272 26.67 -2.73 -3.32
N LEU A 273 25.41 -2.37 -3.54
CA LEU A 273 24.80 -2.44 -4.87
C LEU A 273 25.36 -1.42 -5.85
N LEU A 274 25.75 -0.23 -5.37
CA LEU A 274 26.37 0.80 -6.21
C LEU A 274 27.79 0.43 -6.60
N SER A 275 28.52 -0.31 -5.77
CA SER A 275 29.91 -0.77 -6.06
C SER A 275 29.97 -1.82 -7.16
N ASP A 276 28.88 -2.56 -7.39
CA ASP A 276 28.75 -3.53 -8.49
C ASP A 276 28.43 -2.80 -9.80
N VAL A 277 29.47 -2.35 -10.50
CA VAL A 277 29.35 -1.57 -11.75
C VAL A 277 28.63 -2.30 -12.90
N ASN A 278 28.55 -3.62 -12.85
CA ASN A 278 27.82 -4.45 -13.81
C ASN A 278 26.42 -4.81 -13.32
N GLY A 279 26.06 -4.39 -12.12
CA GLY A 279 24.80 -4.70 -11.50
C GLY A 279 23.63 -3.86 -12.03
N LYS A 280 22.43 -4.42 -11.97
CA LYS A 280 21.19 -3.75 -12.40
C LYS A 280 20.91 -2.49 -11.59
N TYR A 281 21.25 -2.48 -10.30
CA TYR A 281 21.09 -1.30 -9.45
C TYR A 281 21.95 -0.13 -9.93
N HIS A 282 23.21 -0.39 -10.26
CA HIS A 282 24.14 0.61 -10.77
C HIS A 282 23.68 1.18 -12.13
N GLU A 283 23.17 0.32 -13.03
CA GLU A 283 22.55 0.75 -14.29
C GLU A 283 21.41 1.72 -14.06
N LEU A 284 20.45 1.33 -13.18
CA LEU A 284 19.28 2.16 -12.85
C LEU A 284 19.68 3.48 -12.19
N TRP A 285 20.65 3.44 -11.28
CA TRP A 285 21.16 4.63 -10.58
C TRP A 285 21.75 5.65 -11.56
N ASN A 286 22.63 5.19 -12.46
CA ASN A 286 23.26 6.08 -13.43
C ASN A 286 22.25 6.64 -14.44
N ALA A 287 21.28 5.84 -14.86
CA ALA A 287 20.21 6.32 -15.73
C ALA A 287 19.42 7.46 -15.07
N GLN A 288 19.14 7.38 -13.77
CA GLN A 288 18.47 8.47 -13.06
C GLN A 288 19.37 9.67 -12.80
N ALA A 289 20.63 9.46 -12.44
CA ALA A 289 21.58 10.54 -12.16
C ALA A 289 21.79 11.46 -13.37
N GLN A 290 21.76 10.92 -14.57
CA GLN A 290 21.87 11.69 -15.82
C GLN A 290 20.74 12.70 -16.00
N TYR A 291 19.53 12.42 -15.52
CA TYR A 291 18.40 13.36 -15.58
C TYR A 291 18.49 14.54 -14.60
N TYR A 292 19.36 14.45 -13.58
CA TYR A 292 19.53 15.50 -12.59
C TYR A 292 20.78 16.37 -12.83
N THR A 293 21.63 16.00 -13.79
CA THR A 293 22.88 16.68 -14.12
C THR A 293 22.82 17.48 -15.43
N THR A 294 21.71 17.44 -16.13
CA THR A 294 21.36 18.29 -17.29
C THR A 294 20.36 19.37 -16.89
#